data_aaea669513ea8b4a75f7a599c38fd909
#
_entry.id   aaea669513ea8b4a75f7a599c38fd909
#
_cell.length_a   1.000
_cell.length_b   1.000
_cell.length_c   1.000
_cell.angle_alpha   90.00
_cell.angle_beta   90.00
_cell.angle_gamma   90.00
#
_symmetry.space_group_name_H-M   'P 1'
#
loop_
_entity.id
_entity.type
_entity.pdbx_description
1 polymer ?
#
loop_
_entity_poly.entity_id
_entity_poly.type
_entity_poly.pdbx_seq_one_letter_code
_entity_poly.pdbx_strand_id
1 'polypeptide(L)'
;EFKNEGQVWNHNANEQRFRDDAGQWGSRIRIIKGRSLSVMDQIPDNSMDFIFHDSDHSYPFVKNEIQAYLPKLKSGGYSMGDDYNWTPVKRSVEEAFGKEFKVTGKDVWYAVKD
;
A
#
# COMPACT_ATOMS: atom_id res chain seq x y z
N GLU A 1 13.64 4.08 7.66
CA GLU A 1 13.64 5.30 8.42
C GLU A 1 14.47 6.36 7.77
N PHE A 2 14.00 7.59 7.83
CA PHE A 2 14.57 8.66 7.06
C PHE A 2 15.03 9.79 7.98
N LYS A 3 16.27 10.26 7.79
CA LYS A 3 16.83 11.38 8.53
C LYS A 3 17.37 12.40 7.56
N ASN A 4 16.99 13.65 7.75
CA ASN A 4 17.68 14.77 7.15
C ASN A 4 18.80 15.22 8.06
N GLU A 5 19.76 15.93 7.50
CA GLU A 5 20.84 16.49 8.26
C GLU A 5 20.29 17.38 9.38
N GLY A 6 20.70 17.11 10.61
CA GLY A 6 20.26 17.85 11.79
C GLY A 6 18.84 17.54 12.26
N GLN A 7 18.18 16.57 11.67
CA GLN A 7 16.83 16.17 12.05
C GLN A 7 16.81 14.73 12.52
N VAL A 8 15.95 14.47 13.50
CA VAL A 8 15.67 13.13 13.99
C VAL A 8 14.21 12.81 13.65
N TRP A 9 14.01 11.67 13.02
CA TRP A 9 12.66 11.18 12.72
C TRP A 9 11.94 10.83 14.01
N ASN A 10 10.77 11.42 14.22
CA ASN A 10 9.96 11.17 15.40
C ASN A 10 8.63 10.53 14.99
N HIS A 11 8.53 9.22 15.20
CA HIS A 11 7.33 8.47 14.81
C HIS A 11 6.08 8.95 15.53
N ASN A 12 6.17 9.27 16.82
CA ASN A 12 5.01 9.71 17.60
C ASN A 12 4.49 11.05 17.11
N ALA A 13 5.39 12.00 16.83
CA ALA A 13 5.00 13.30 16.32
C ALA A 13 4.41 13.20 14.92
N ASN A 14 4.94 12.31 14.07
CA ASN A 14 4.42 12.11 12.73
C ASN A 14 3.07 11.41 12.73
N GLU A 15 2.88 10.45 13.61
CA GLU A 15 1.58 9.80 13.78
C GLU A 15 0.53 10.81 14.23
N GLN A 16 0.86 11.65 15.21
CA GLN A 16 -0.07 12.64 15.71
C GLN A 16 -0.44 13.66 14.63
N ARG A 17 0.54 14.09 13.85
CA ARG A 17 0.29 15.02 12.74
C ARG A 17 -0.63 14.37 11.70
N PHE A 18 -0.40 13.12 11.38
CA PHE A 18 -1.27 12.40 10.45
C PHE A 18 -2.69 12.29 10.99
N ARG A 19 -2.85 11.98 12.28
CA ARG A 19 -4.17 11.89 12.91
C ARG A 19 -4.89 13.24 12.92
N ASP A 20 -4.15 14.31 13.18
CA ASP A 20 -4.71 15.66 13.16
C ASP A 20 -5.20 16.05 11.76
N ASP A 21 -4.39 15.77 10.76
CA ASP A 21 -4.76 16.04 9.36
C ASP A 21 -5.95 15.18 8.93
N ALA A 22 -5.93 13.89 9.26
CA ALA A 22 -7.02 12.99 8.91
C ALA A 22 -8.31 13.33 9.63
N GLY A 23 -8.22 13.89 10.83
CA GLY A 23 -9.39 14.24 11.65
C GLY A 23 -10.35 15.20 10.98
N GLN A 24 -9.88 16.05 10.08
CA GLN A 24 -10.75 16.95 9.31
C GLN A 24 -11.76 16.20 8.44
N TRP A 25 -11.50 14.97 8.12
CA TRP A 25 -12.35 14.13 7.26
C TRP A 25 -13.32 13.24 8.05
N GLY A 26 -13.19 13.24 9.39
CA GLY A 26 -14.08 12.50 10.29
C GLY A 26 -14.10 11.01 9.99
N SER A 27 -15.30 10.44 9.94
CA SER A 27 -15.49 9.00 9.73
C SER A 27 -15.14 8.52 8.31
N ARG A 28 -14.80 9.41 7.40
CA ARG A 28 -14.37 9.02 6.06
C ARG A 28 -13.01 8.36 6.06
N ILE A 29 -12.19 8.61 7.10
CA ILE A 29 -10.87 8.02 7.24
C ILE A 29 -10.84 7.17 8.50
N ARG A 30 -10.51 5.90 8.33
CA ARG A 30 -10.27 4.98 9.44
C ARG A 30 -8.79 4.66 9.47
N ILE A 31 -8.14 4.95 10.58
CA ILE A 31 -6.72 4.67 10.77
C ILE A 31 -6.58 3.33 11.47
N ILE A 32 -5.84 2.42 10.84
CA ILE A 32 -5.51 1.13 11.42
C ILE A 32 -3.99 1.09 11.61
N LYS A 33 -3.54 1.18 12.85
CA LYS A 33 -2.12 1.16 13.16
C LYS A 33 -1.63 -0.27 13.25
N GLY A 34 -0.52 -0.55 12.58
CA GLY A 34 0.12 -1.86 12.62
C GLY A 34 0.75 -2.21 11.27
N ARG A 35 1.36 -3.37 11.24
CA ARG A 35 1.90 -3.89 9.98
C ARG A 35 0.75 -4.36 9.09
N SER A 36 0.86 -4.09 7.79
CA SER A 36 -0.21 -4.41 6.84
C SER A 36 -0.65 -5.87 6.91
N LEU A 37 0.28 -6.81 7.01
CA LEU A 37 -0.06 -8.24 7.07
C LEU A 37 -0.62 -8.66 8.43
N SER A 38 -0.40 -7.85 9.47
CA SER A 38 -0.90 -8.17 10.82
C SER A 38 -2.29 -7.63 11.08
N VAL A 39 -2.72 -6.59 10.36
CA VAL A 39 -4.00 -5.93 10.61
C VAL A 39 -5.05 -6.23 9.54
N MET A 40 -4.72 -7.06 8.57
CA MET A 40 -5.58 -7.28 7.40
C MET A 40 -6.89 -7.99 7.76
N ASP A 41 -6.95 -8.69 8.87
CA ASP A 41 -8.19 -9.33 9.34
C ASP A 41 -9.23 -8.31 9.81
N GLN A 42 -8.85 -7.07 10.04
CA GLN A 42 -9.77 -5.98 10.34
C GLN A 42 -10.45 -5.42 9.09
N ILE A 43 -10.04 -5.88 7.91
CA ILE A 43 -10.60 -5.46 6.63
C ILE A 43 -11.37 -6.65 6.04
N PRO A 44 -12.69 -6.54 5.85
CA PRO A 44 -13.47 -7.63 5.28
C PRO A 44 -13.03 -7.96 3.85
N ASP A 45 -13.17 -9.21 3.45
CA ASP A 45 -12.96 -9.60 2.07
C ASP A 45 -13.99 -8.93 1.16
N ASN A 46 -13.62 -8.66 -0.07
CA ASN A 46 -14.48 -8.05 -1.09
C ASN A 46 -15.09 -6.71 -0.64
N SER A 47 -14.33 -5.92 0.09
CA SER A 47 -14.82 -4.65 0.63
C SER A 47 -14.15 -3.42 0.03
N MET A 48 -12.99 -3.58 -0.60
CA MET A 48 -12.19 -2.45 -1.09
C MET A 48 -12.40 -2.24 -2.59
N ASP A 49 -12.53 -0.97 -2.98
CA ASP A 49 -12.60 -0.59 -4.40
C ASP A 49 -11.22 -0.50 -5.01
N PHE A 50 -10.25 -0.03 -4.24
CA PHE A 50 -8.85 -0.06 -4.64
C PHE A 50 -7.94 -0.13 -3.40
N ILE A 51 -6.73 -0.60 -3.60
CA ILE A 51 -5.69 -0.66 -2.57
C ILE A 51 -4.43 -0.10 -3.17
N PHE A 52 -3.83 0.88 -2.48
CA PHE A 52 -2.56 1.47 -2.89
C PHE A 52 -1.46 0.98 -1.96
N HIS A 53 -0.49 0.24 -2.50
CA HIS A 53 0.62 -0.31 -1.75
C HIS A 53 1.79 0.65 -1.79
N ASP A 54 2.13 1.23 -0.66
CA ASP A 54 3.22 2.21 -0.54
C ASP A 54 3.88 2.11 0.83
N SER A 55 4.16 0.89 1.28
CA SER A 55 4.84 0.68 2.56
C SER A 55 6.29 0.25 2.34
N ASP A 56 6.60 -1.01 2.55
CA ASP A 56 7.94 -1.54 2.34
C ASP A 56 8.22 -1.74 0.85
N HIS A 57 9.47 -1.57 0.43
CA HIS A 57 9.89 -1.75 -0.96
C HIS A 57 10.67 -3.06 -1.17
N SER A 58 10.83 -3.86 -0.12
CA SER A 58 11.65 -5.06 -0.21
C SER A 58 10.91 -6.22 -0.88
N TYR A 59 11.69 -7.13 -1.45
CA TYR A 59 11.21 -8.41 -1.91
C TYR A 59 11.58 -9.47 -0.86
N PRO A 60 10.70 -10.39 -0.46
CA PRO A 60 9.37 -10.66 -1.02
C PRO A 60 8.22 -9.95 -0.31
N PHE A 61 8.48 -8.93 0.49
CA PHE A 61 7.42 -8.27 1.28
C PHE A 61 6.33 -7.69 0.38
N VAL A 62 6.71 -6.95 -0.66
CA VAL A 62 5.75 -6.32 -1.58
C VAL A 62 4.88 -7.39 -2.25
N LYS A 63 5.50 -8.46 -2.73
CA LYS A 63 4.76 -9.56 -3.35
C LYS A 63 3.76 -10.19 -2.38
N ASN A 64 4.21 -10.47 -1.16
CA ASN A 64 3.35 -11.08 -0.15
C ASN A 64 2.18 -10.17 0.22
N GLU A 65 2.44 -8.88 0.35
CA GLU A 65 1.40 -7.91 0.66
C GLU A 65 0.37 -7.81 -0.47
N ILE A 66 0.83 -7.72 -1.71
CA ILE A 66 -0.07 -7.68 -2.88
C ILE A 66 -0.98 -8.91 -2.89
N GLN A 67 -0.40 -10.09 -2.75
CA GLN A 67 -1.16 -11.34 -2.80
C GLN A 67 -2.11 -11.49 -1.62
N ALA A 68 -1.68 -11.10 -0.43
CA ALA A 68 -2.50 -11.21 0.77
C ALA A 68 -3.72 -10.28 0.73
N TYR A 69 -3.57 -9.11 0.11
CA TYR A 69 -4.64 -8.12 0.07
C TYR A 69 -5.57 -8.27 -1.14
N LEU A 70 -5.24 -9.10 -2.13
CA LEU A 70 -6.13 -9.31 -3.28
C LEU A 70 -7.54 -9.75 -2.88
N PRO A 71 -7.72 -10.67 -1.91
CA PRO A 71 -9.07 -11.06 -1.49
C PRO A 71 -9.90 -9.90 -0.91
N LYS A 72 -9.24 -8.84 -0.43
CA LYS A 72 -9.92 -7.68 0.13
C LYS A 72 -10.56 -6.80 -0.94
N LEU A 73 -10.09 -6.90 -2.18
CA LEU A 73 -10.65 -6.15 -3.30
C LEU A 73 -11.93 -6.78 -3.80
N LYS A 74 -12.86 -5.93 -4.20
CA LYS A 74 -14.02 -6.34 -4.99
C LYS A 74 -13.56 -6.72 -6.39
N SER A 75 -14.34 -7.57 -7.08
CA SER A 75 -14.16 -7.80 -8.51
C SER A 75 -14.24 -6.46 -9.25
N GLY A 76 -13.31 -6.22 -10.16
CA GLY A 76 -13.19 -4.93 -10.84
C GLY A 76 -12.42 -3.89 -10.06
N GLY A 77 -12.02 -4.19 -8.83
CA GLY A 77 -11.21 -3.28 -8.01
C GLY A 77 -9.77 -3.22 -8.48
N TYR A 78 -9.06 -2.20 -8.02
CA TYR A 78 -7.70 -1.92 -8.45
C TYR A 78 -6.69 -2.24 -7.34
N SER A 79 -5.69 -3.06 -7.66
CA SER A 79 -4.47 -3.19 -6.87
C SER A 79 -3.43 -2.31 -7.53
N MET A 80 -2.84 -1.39 -6.78
CA MET A 80 -1.93 -0.41 -7.34
C MET A 80 -0.85 -0.03 -6.32
N GLY A 81 0.20 0.60 -6.81
CA GLY A 81 1.28 1.03 -5.94
C GLY A 81 2.28 1.90 -6.64
N ASP A 82 3.23 2.42 -5.86
CA ASP A 82 4.29 3.29 -6.33
C ASP A 82 5.61 2.52 -6.47
N ASP A 83 6.65 3.22 -6.91
CA ASP A 83 8.02 2.73 -6.97
C ASP A 83 8.25 1.53 -7.88
N TYR A 84 7.53 1.45 -8.99
CA TYR A 84 7.71 0.37 -9.95
C TYR A 84 9.13 0.34 -10.54
N ASN A 85 9.81 1.48 -10.57
CA ASN A 85 11.19 1.56 -11.04
C ASN A 85 12.20 0.90 -10.09
N TRP A 86 11.79 0.54 -8.87
CA TRP A 86 12.62 -0.23 -7.94
C TRP A 86 12.53 -1.70 -8.27
N THR A 87 13.69 -2.33 -8.49
CA THR A 87 13.75 -3.74 -8.89
C THR A 87 12.94 -4.68 -7.99
N PRO A 88 12.98 -4.58 -6.65
CA PRO A 88 12.16 -5.46 -5.81
C PRO A 88 10.65 -5.28 -6.02
N VAL A 89 10.20 -4.05 -6.24
CA VAL A 89 8.78 -3.77 -6.50
C VAL A 89 8.39 -4.32 -7.86
N LYS A 90 9.17 -4.03 -8.90
CA LYS A 90 8.93 -4.53 -10.24
C LYS A 90 8.82 -6.05 -10.25
N ARG A 91 9.76 -6.74 -9.62
CA ARG A 91 9.77 -8.18 -9.50
C ARG A 91 8.50 -8.69 -8.82
N SER A 92 8.09 -8.03 -7.73
CA SER A 92 6.91 -8.42 -6.97
C SER A 92 5.65 -8.31 -7.79
N VAL A 93 5.49 -7.21 -8.53
CA VAL A 93 4.33 -6.97 -9.38
C VAL A 93 4.27 -7.99 -10.52
N GLU A 94 5.40 -8.22 -11.18
CA GLU A 94 5.48 -9.20 -12.27
C GLU A 94 5.17 -10.61 -11.79
N GLU A 95 5.63 -10.98 -10.60
CA GLU A 95 5.33 -12.31 -10.04
C GLU A 95 3.88 -12.43 -9.59
N ALA A 96 3.28 -11.35 -9.12
CA ALA A 96 1.88 -11.36 -8.68
C ALA A 96 0.89 -11.39 -9.85
N PHE A 97 1.17 -10.67 -10.91
CA PHE A 97 0.20 -10.44 -11.99
C PHE A 97 0.65 -10.92 -13.38
N GLY A 98 1.87 -11.40 -13.51
CA GLY A 98 2.40 -11.79 -14.83
C GLY A 98 2.47 -10.60 -15.75
N LYS A 99 1.63 -10.59 -16.80
CA LYS A 99 1.50 -9.46 -17.73
C LYS A 99 0.20 -8.67 -17.55
N GLU A 100 -0.62 -9.06 -16.58
CA GLU A 100 -1.94 -8.50 -16.37
C GLU A 100 -1.89 -7.27 -15.46
N PHE A 101 -1.01 -6.33 -15.80
CA PHE A 101 -0.91 -5.05 -15.10
C PHE A 101 -0.41 -3.99 -16.06
N LYS A 102 -0.52 -2.73 -15.65
CA LYS A 102 -0.06 -1.57 -16.41
C LYS A 102 0.75 -0.64 -15.53
N VAL A 103 1.57 0.18 -16.16
CA VAL A 103 2.35 1.22 -15.48
C VAL A 103 1.96 2.56 -16.08
N THR A 104 1.67 3.52 -15.22
CA THR A 104 1.34 4.89 -15.64
C THR A 104 2.37 5.86 -15.05
N GLY A 105 2.65 6.91 -15.79
CA GLY A 105 3.75 7.81 -15.44
C GLY A 105 5.05 7.04 -15.45
N LYS A 106 5.92 7.30 -14.46
CA LYS A 106 7.20 6.60 -14.36
C LYS A 106 7.13 5.40 -13.44
N ASP A 107 6.34 5.49 -12.37
CA ASP A 107 6.52 4.64 -11.21
C ASP A 107 5.25 3.97 -10.70
N VAL A 108 4.07 4.35 -11.16
CA VAL A 108 2.83 3.81 -10.61
C VAL A 108 2.35 2.63 -11.43
N TRP A 109 2.19 1.49 -10.77
CA TRP A 109 1.64 0.29 -11.39
C TRP A 109 0.20 0.07 -10.92
N TYR A 110 -0.59 -0.60 -11.74
CA TYR A 110 -1.94 -0.99 -11.34
C TYR A 110 -2.41 -2.23 -12.11
N ALA A 111 -3.23 -3.02 -11.42
CA ALA A 111 -3.86 -4.20 -11.96
C ALA A 111 -5.32 -4.24 -11.53
N VAL A 112 -6.18 -4.75 -12.38
CA VAL A 112 -7.61 -4.89 -12.09
C VAL A 112 -7.89 -6.32 -11.67
N LYS A 113 -8.61 -6.49 -10.57
CA LYS A 113 -9.03 -7.81 -10.12
C LYS A 113 -10.22 -8.30 -10.94
N ASP A 114 -10.10 -9.50 -11.43
CA ASP A 114 -11.19 -10.14 -12.20
C ASP A 114 -12.43 -10.43 -11.35
#